data_745ff1f036c59f6fce3b9062693391f0
#
_entry.id   745ff1f036c59f6fce3b9062693391f0
#
_cell.length_a   1.000
_cell.length_b   1.000
_cell.length_c   1.000
_cell.angle_alpha   90.00
_cell.angle_beta   90.00
_cell.angle_gamma   90.00
#
_symmetry.space_group_name_H-M   'P 1'
#
loop_
_entity.id
_entity.type
_entity.pdbx_description
1 polymer ?
#
loop_
_entity_poly.entity_id
_entity_poly.type
_entity_poly.pdbx_seq_one_letter_code
_entity_poly.pdbx_strand_id
1 'polypeptide(L)'
;MIKLLLDQNIPALILPWLQSEVGEAAEITSTRLLGMERMADDEIFYFCQQQKMVIVTYDEDFQNPLVIKNIPGYGVVRLNVYPTGFRQTQDALKRLLESYPIATWEKASIVVDPHKIRYQKK
;
A
#
# COMPACT_ATOMS: atom_id res chain seq x y z
N MET A 1 12.17 10.33 3.87
CA MET A 1 11.83 8.92 4.13
C MET A 1 10.37 8.68 3.77
N ILE A 2 10.12 7.67 2.98
CA ILE A 2 8.75 7.31 2.59
C ILE A 2 8.03 6.66 3.77
N LYS A 3 6.71 6.91 3.87
CA LYS A 3 5.86 6.29 4.90
C LYS A 3 4.84 5.39 4.23
N LEU A 4 4.69 4.17 4.74
CA LEU A 4 3.72 3.20 4.24
C LEU A 4 2.70 2.87 5.31
N LEU A 5 1.43 2.77 4.89
CA LEU A 5 0.36 2.27 5.74
C LEU A 5 -0.16 0.96 5.16
N LEU A 6 -0.06 -0.11 5.93
CA LEU A 6 -0.61 -1.41 5.53
C LEU A 6 -2.07 -1.49 5.98
N ASP A 7 -2.96 -1.76 5.03
CA ASP A 7 -4.38 -1.91 5.33
C ASP A 7 -4.63 -3.13 6.21
N GLN A 8 -5.77 -3.14 6.89
CA GLN A 8 -6.08 -4.14 7.93
C GLN A 8 -6.09 -5.59 7.43
N ASN A 9 -6.37 -5.80 6.14
CA ASN A 9 -6.42 -7.14 5.56
C ASN A 9 -5.05 -7.70 5.16
N ILE A 10 -4.01 -6.88 5.21
CA ILE A 10 -2.65 -7.33 4.96
C ILE A 10 -2.19 -8.15 6.18
N PRO A 11 -1.63 -9.36 5.98
CA PRO A 11 -1.18 -10.16 7.11
C PRO A 11 -0.20 -9.40 8.00
N ALA A 12 -0.39 -9.52 9.32
CA ALA A 12 0.38 -8.75 10.30
C ALA A 12 1.89 -8.95 10.17
N LEU A 13 2.32 -10.16 9.81
CA LEU A 13 3.75 -10.48 9.68
C LEU A 13 4.42 -9.82 8.47
N ILE A 14 3.64 -9.27 7.56
CA ILE A 14 4.22 -8.53 6.43
C ILE A 14 4.96 -7.29 6.93
N LEU A 15 4.44 -6.62 7.97
CA LEU A 15 5.07 -5.39 8.46
C LEU A 15 6.52 -5.61 8.89
N PRO A 16 6.83 -6.51 9.82
CA PRO A 16 8.23 -6.68 10.24
C PRO A 16 9.11 -7.20 9.12
N TRP A 17 8.57 -8.06 8.25
CA TRP A 17 9.34 -8.54 7.11
C TRP A 17 9.68 -7.40 6.15
N LEU A 18 8.69 -6.58 5.78
CA LEU A 18 8.89 -5.49 4.82
C LEU A 18 9.82 -4.43 5.41
N GLN A 19 9.67 -4.11 6.70
CA GLN A 19 10.53 -3.17 7.38
C GLN A 19 11.99 -3.65 7.34
N SER A 20 12.21 -4.94 7.51
CA SER A 20 13.54 -5.54 7.40
C SER A 20 14.11 -5.42 5.99
N GLU A 21 13.27 -5.58 4.96
CA GLU A 21 13.70 -5.52 3.57
C GLU A 21 14.08 -4.10 3.14
N VAL A 22 13.35 -3.09 3.61
CA VAL A 22 13.55 -1.70 3.17
C VAL A 22 14.44 -0.90 4.11
N GLY A 23 14.66 -1.40 5.34
CA GLY A 23 15.52 -0.72 6.30
C GLY A 23 15.06 0.70 6.58
N GLU A 24 15.99 1.63 6.54
CA GLU A 24 15.73 3.04 6.84
C GLU A 24 15.10 3.81 5.67
N ALA A 25 14.91 3.17 4.52
CA ALA A 25 14.31 3.84 3.37
C ALA A 25 12.82 4.15 3.56
N ALA A 26 12.16 3.44 4.47
CA ALA A 26 10.73 3.62 4.72
C ALA A 26 10.38 3.38 6.18
N GLU A 27 9.35 4.09 6.62
CA GLU A 27 8.71 3.88 7.93
C GLU A 27 7.36 3.22 7.66
N ILE A 28 7.12 2.05 8.26
CA ILE A 28 5.95 1.24 7.97
C ILE A 28 5.07 1.11 9.21
N THR A 29 3.79 1.38 9.04
CA THR A 29 2.79 1.17 10.09
C THR A 29 1.59 0.46 9.48
N SER A 30 0.54 0.24 10.28
CA SER A 30 -0.68 -0.41 9.81
C SER A 30 -1.89 0.26 10.42
N THR A 31 -3.04 0.09 9.78
CA THR A 31 -4.32 0.57 10.33
C THR A 31 -4.57 -0.03 11.70
N ARG A 32 -4.17 -1.31 11.88
CA ARG A 32 -4.34 -2.01 13.16
C ARG A 32 -3.52 -1.35 14.27
N LEU A 33 -2.26 -1.01 14.00
CA LEU A 33 -1.39 -0.37 14.98
C LEU A 33 -1.85 1.04 15.33
N LEU A 34 -2.52 1.71 14.39
CA LEU A 34 -3.02 3.07 14.59
C LEU A 34 -4.45 3.10 15.13
N GLY A 35 -5.07 1.93 15.37
CA GLY A 35 -6.44 1.86 15.86
C GLY A 35 -7.48 2.31 14.85
N MET A 36 -7.19 2.17 13.56
CA MET A 36 -8.03 2.69 12.48
C MET A 36 -8.86 1.62 11.77
N GLU A 37 -8.99 0.42 12.36
CA GLU A 37 -9.66 -0.71 11.68
C GLU A 37 -11.12 -0.46 11.35
N ARG A 38 -11.77 0.47 12.08
CA ARG A 38 -13.19 0.78 11.88
C ARG A 38 -13.43 2.02 11.03
N MET A 39 -12.37 2.63 10.55
CA MET A 39 -12.52 3.80 9.68
C MET A 39 -12.94 3.38 8.27
N ALA A 40 -13.77 4.20 7.65
CA ALA A 40 -14.17 3.99 6.26
C ALA A 40 -12.99 4.23 5.33
N ASP A 41 -13.04 3.65 4.13
CA ASP A 41 -11.94 3.73 3.16
C ASP A 41 -11.60 5.17 2.79
N ASP A 42 -12.59 6.03 2.61
CA ASP A 42 -12.36 7.42 2.28
C ASP A 42 -11.67 8.17 3.43
N GLU A 43 -12.01 7.84 4.68
CA GLU A 43 -11.36 8.43 5.85
C GLU A 43 -9.90 7.99 5.95
N ILE A 44 -9.63 6.71 5.70
CA ILE A 44 -8.26 6.17 5.70
C ILE A 44 -7.45 6.84 4.59
N PHE A 45 -8.04 6.97 3.41
CA PHE A 45 -7.37 7.60 2.27
C PHE A 45 -7.03 9.07 2.58
N TYR A 46 -7.98 9.80 3.15
CA TYR A 46 -7.76 11.19 3.55
C TYR A 46 -6.64 11.30 4.59
N PHE A 47 -6.64 10.39 5.58
CA PHE A 47 -5.58 10.34 6.58
C PHE A 47 -4.21 10.14 5.92
N CYS A 48 -4.11 9.20 4.98
CA CYS A 48 -2.86 8.95 4.27
C CYS A 48 -2.41 10.17 3.48
N GLN A 49 -3.35 10.89 2.89
CA GLN A 49 -3.05 12.12 2.16
C GLN A 49 -2.45 13.18 3.11
N GLN A 50 -3.07 13.36 4.26
CA GLN A 50 -2.63 14.35 5.25
C GLN A 50 -1.26 13.98 5.83
N GLN A 51 -1.02 12.71 6.07
CA GLN A 51 0.21 12.23 6.68
C GLN A 51 1.30 11.91 5.64
N LYS A 52 1.00 12.06 4.36
CA LYS A 52 1.91 11.76 3.26
C LYS A 52 2.36 10.30 3.31
N MET A 53 1.38 9.41 3.39
CA MET A 53 1.59 7.96 3.44
C MET A 53 1.10 7.31 2.16
N VAL A 54 1.85 6.30 1.71
CA VAL A 54 1.41 5.41 0.63
C VAL A 54 0.65 4.26 1.29
N ILE A 55 -0.57 3.98 0.81
CA ILE A 55 -1.35 2.86 1.33
C ILE A 55 -1.08 1.60 0.53
N VAL A 56 -0.87 0.48 1.23
CA VAL A 56 -0.74 -0.85 0.63
C VAL A 56 -1.99 -1.65 1.00
N THR A 57 -2.73 -2.10 -0.01
CA THR A 57 -4.05 -2.69 0.20
C THR A 57 -4.33 -3.76 -0.86
N TYR A 58 -5.33 -4.61 -0.60
CA TYR A 58 -5.91 -5.49 -1.63
C TYR A 58 -7.11 -4.84 -2.31
N ASP A 59 -7.66 -3.79 -1.72
CA ASP A 59 -8.95 -3.23 -2.10
C ASP A 59 -8.81 -2.26 -3.28
N GLU A 60 -9.51 -2.56 -4.37
CA GLU A 60 -9.50 -1.70 -5.55
C GLU A 60 -10.21 -0.36 -5.33
N ASP A 61 -11.04 -0.24 -4.28
CA ASP A 61 -11.75 1.01 -3.99
C ASP A 61 -10.81 2.17 -3.73
N PHE A 62 -9.61 1.91 -3.24
CA PHE A 62 -8.61 2.97 -3.04
C PHE A 62 -8.08 3.55 -4.36
N GLN A 63 -8.39 2.92 -5.48
CA GLN A 63 -8.03 3.39 -6.81
C GLN A 63 -9.24 3.75 -7.65
N ASN A 64 -10.44 3.64 -7.07
CA ASN A 64 -11.70 3.89 -7.78
C ASN A 64 -12.11 5.36 -7.61
N PRO A 65 -12.09 6.17 -8.69
CA PRO A 65 -12.44 7.58 -8.58
C PRO A 65 -13.89 7.84 -8.20
N LEU A 66 -14.78 6.83 -8.31
CA LEU A 66 -16.16 6.95 -7.85
C LEU A 66 -16.28 6.85 -6.32
N VAL A 67 -15.33 6.16 -5.68
CA VAL A 67 -15.30 6.00 -4.23
C VAL A 67 -14.49 7.13 -3.59
N ILE A 68 -13.35 7.46 -4.19
CA ILE A 68 -12.39 8.42 -3.62
C ILE A 68 -12.36 9.66 -4.51
N LYS A 69 -13.52 10.33 -4.59
CA LYS A 69 -13.67 11.53 -5.42
C LYS A 69 -12.84 12.68 -4.90
N ASN A 70 -12.09 13.31 -5.80
CA ASN A 70 -11.42 14.58 -5.55
C ASN A 70 -10.44 14.58 -4.36
N ILE A 71 -10.04 13.41 -3.88
CA ILE A 71 -9.00 13.31 -2.87
C ILE A 71 -7.71 12.93 -3.58
N PRO A 72 -6.75 13.86 -3.71
CA PRO A 72 -5.47 13.51 -4.32
C PRO A 72 -4.74 12.53 -3.40
N GLY A 73 -4.45 11.35 -3.92
CA GLY A 73 -3.76 10.32 -3.16
C GLY A 73 -2.27 10.58 -3.09
N TYR A 74 -1.66 10.28 -1.95
CA TYR A 74 -0.21 10.34 -1.83
C TYR A 74 0.46 9.12 -2.44
N GLY A 75 -0.30 8.09 -2.70
CA GLY A 75 0.15 6.88 -3.37
C GLY A 75 -0.65 5.68 -2.93
N VAL A 76 -0.92 4.78 -3.87
CA VAL A 76 -1.65 3.54 -3.60
C VAL A 76 -0.90 2.39 -4.23
N VAL A 77 -0.65 1.35 -3.45
CA VAL A 77 -0.16 0.06 -3.94
C VAL A 77 -1.25 -0.96 -3.71
N ARG A 78 -1.89 -1.40 -4.78
CA ARG A 78 -2.89 -2.45 -4.71
C ARG A 78 -2.25 -3.78 -5.12
N LEU A 79 -2.39 -4.76 -4.24
CA LEU A 79 -1.88 -6.10 -4.48
C LEU A 79 -3.03 -6.98 -4.97
N ASN A 80 -3.03 -7.26 -6.26
CA ASN A 80 -4.04 -8.11 -6.88
C ASN A 80 -3.55 -9.56 -6.84
N VAL A 81 -3.59 -10.15 -5.64
CA VAL A 81 -3.11 -11.49 -5.38
C VAL A 81 -4.24 -12.37 -4.86
N TYR A 82 -4.15 -13.66 -5.17
CA TYR A 82 -5.14 -14.62 -4.71
C TYR A 82 -4.49 -15.99 -4.58
N PRO A 83 -4.65 -16.66 -3.42
CA PRO A 83 -5.29 -16.16 -2.18
C PRO A 83 -4.47 -15.05 -1.52
N THR A 84 -5.10 -14.32 -0.58
CA THR A 84 -4.50 -13.16 0.08
C THR A 84 -3.66 -13.57 1.31
N GLY A 85 -2.82 -14.59 1.16
CA GLY A 85 -1.98 -15.09 2.23
C GLY A 85 -0.66 -14.34 2.36
N PHE A 86 0.09 -14.69 3.42
CA PHE A 86 1.39 -14.08 3.68
C PHE A 86 2.35 -14.29 2.51
N ARG A 87 2.49 -15.53 2.03
CA ARG A 87 3.46 -15.85 0.98
C ARG A 87 3.15 -15.12 -0.33
N GLN A 88 1.89 -15.11 -0.74
CA GLN A 88 1.48 -14.44 -1.96
C GLN A 88 1.71 -12.94 -1.88
N THR A 89 1.40 -12.35 -0.74
CA THR A 89 1.63 -10.94 -0.49
C THR A 89 3.12 -10.62 -0.45
N GLN A 90 3.90 -11.46 0.21
CA GLN A 90 5.35 -11.30 0.26
C GLN A 90 5.96 -11.35 -1.14
N ASP A 91 5.56 -12.33 -1.96
CA ASP A 91 6.08 -12.48 -3.32
C ASP A 91 5.73 -11.27 -4.19
N ALA A 92 4.50 -10.76 -4.06
CA ALA A 92 4.07 -9.58 -4.81
C ALA A 92 4.90 -8.35 -4.43
N LEU A 93 5.13 -8.13 -3.14
CA LEU A 93 5.92 -6.99 -2.67
C LEU A 93 7.40 -7.14 -3.05
N LYS A 94 7.95 -8.35 -3.05
CA LYS A 94 9.31 -8.58 -3.53
C LYS A 94 9.44 -8.21 -5.01
N ARG A 95 8.49 -8.65 -5.84
CA ARG A 95 8.49 -8.32 -7.26
C ARG A 95 8.41 -6.81 -7.47
N LEU A 96 7.58 -6.14 -6.68
CA LEU A 96 7.45 -4.69 -6.77
C LEU A 96 8.75 -4.00 -6.40
N LEU A 97 9.38 -4.39 -5.30
CA LEU A 97 10.65 -3.80 -4.87
C LEU A 97 11.77 -4.00 -5.89
N GLU A 98 11.79 -5.14 -6.57
CA GLU A 98 12.78 -5.43 -7.61
C GLU A 98 12.60 -4.57 -8.84
N SER A 99 11.36 -4.22 -9.18
CA SER A 99 11.03 -3.46 -10.39
C SER A 99 10.97 -1.96 -10.15
N TYR A 100 10.52 -1.55 -8.98
CA TYR A 100 10.32 -0.12 -8.64
C TYR A 100 10.82 0.11 -7.22
N PRO A 101 11.96 0.81 -7.06
CA PRO A 101 12.47 1.14 -5.72
C PRO A 101 11.41 1.84 -4.88
N ILE A 102 11.43 1.61 -3.57
CA ILE A 102 10.36 2.09 -2.70
C ILE A 102 10.14 3.60 -2.77
N ALA A 103 11.20 4.36 -3.01
CA ALA A 103 11.07 5.81 -3.15
C ALA A 103 10.17 6.23 -4.31
N THR A 104 9.99 5.36 -5.33
CA THR A 104 9.15 5.66 -6.49
C THR A 104 7.67 5.40 -6.25
N TRP A 105 7.30 4.88 -5.08
CA TRP A 105 5.90 4.57 -4.78
C TRP A 105 5.11 5.81 -4.37
N GLU A 106 5.79 6.88 -3.94
CA GLU A 106 5.12 8.13 -3.59
C GLU A 106 4.44 8.73 -4.82
N LYS A 107 3.22 9.20 -4.62
CA LYS A 107 2.44 9.86 -5.68
C LYS A 107 2.27 8.99 -6.91
N ALA A 108 2.19 7.68 -6.72
CA ALA A 108 1.99 6.73 -7.79
C ALA A 108 0.76 5.87 -7.52
N SER A 109 0.16 5.38 -8.58
CA SER A 109 -0.88 4.36 -8.52
C SER A 109 -0.28 3.08 -9.08
N ILE A 110 -0.16 2.06 -8.23
CA ILE A 110 0.53 0.83 -8.57
C ILE A 110 -0.42 -0.34 -8.35
N VAL A 111 -0.48 -1.24 -9.33
CA VAL A 111 -1.21 -2.50 -9.20
C VAL A 111 -0.23 -3.64 -9.48
N VAL A 112 -0.10 -4.56 -8.52
CA VAL A 112 0.72 -5.74 -8.68
C VAL A 112 -0.19 -6.91 -9.02
N ASP A 113 -0.25 -7.25 -10.32
CA ASP A 113 -0.99 -8.41 -10.83
C ASP A 113 -0.10 -9.67 -10.77
N PRO A 114 -0.68 -10.87 -10.91
CA PRO A 114 0.12 -12.11 -10.87
C PRO A 114 1.27 -12.16 -11.86
N HIS A 115 1.11 -11.53 -13.04
CA HIS A 115 2.10 -11.63 -14.11
C HIS A 115 2.69 -10.30 -14.56
N LYS A 116 2.22 -9.19 -14.01
CA LYS A 116 2.70 -7.87 -14.41
C LYS A 116 2.48 -6.84 -13.32
N ILE A 117 3.19 -5.72 -13.41
CA ILE A 117 3.03 -4.59 -12.51
C ILE A 117 2.61 -3.40 -13.36
N ARG A 118 1.52 -2.76 -12.97
CA ARG A 118 1.04 -1.54 -13.63
C ARG A 118 1.40 -0.36 -12.75
N TYR A 119 2.18 0.55 -13.28
CA TYR A 119 2.70 1.70 -12.54
C TYR A 119 2.32 2.98 -13.27
N GLN A 120 1.68 3.89 -12.56
CA GLN A 120 1.32 5.20 -13.10
C GLN A 120 1.69 6.28 -12.09
N LYS A 121 2.59 7.16 -12.49
CA LYS A 121 2.96 8.31 -11.67
C LYS A 121 1.86 9.36 -11.76
N LYS A 122 1.49 9.93 -10.62
CA LYS A 122 0.47 10.98 -10.57
C LYS A 122 1.08 12.36 -10.49
#